data_40eb32be9b7c1f41bb70d290b980d23e
#
_entry.id   40eb32be9b7c1f41bb70d290b980d23e
#
_cell.length_a   1.000
_cell.length_b   1.000
_cell.length_c   1.000
_cell.angle_alpha   90.00
_cell.angle_beta   90.00
_cell.angle_gamma   90.00
#
_symmetry.space_group_name_H-M   'P 1'
#
loop_
_entity.id
_entity.type
_entity.pdbx_description
1 polymer ?
#
loop_
_entity_poly.entity_id
_entity_poly.type
_entity_poly.pdbx_seq_one_letter_code
_entity_poly.pdbx_strand_id
1 'polypeptide(L)'
;DRHGDTAQRVATQLSVDQDTEVQAFDSPEALVGANIADAAVVASRTADHLRDTMALVEAGTRVLLEKPLGDTLKEAGDLSAWLDGDQRRSRAVMLAFQRRFDVPLLRAKALLDTGAIGGLFKIVSVLEDPEPPPTGYQSSGLLTDMGVHNADEVLWLSGRSPTAVTGMATRLHNQKIDGVVAEDFDDAFVQLWLAADGVAQIQVSRNHVSGYRNETTLYGTTGLIHVGHFDDDPLRVRLEAYGAGHRVIEKRSFPLRDYDRPVPVFIQRFGQAYKAEVASFVAQCVAGEDFSVTHGDGLRAMEVVAAAAESLQTEGGTSTIKLC
;
A
#
# COMPACT_ATOMS: atom_id res chain seq x y z
N ASP A 1 15.34 -8.88 -13.62
CA ASP A 1 15.06 -7.62 -14.33
C ASP A 1 15.08 -7.86 -15.83
N ARG A 2 14.11 -7.34 -16.59
CA ARG A 2 14.03 -7.48 -18.05
C ARG A 2 15.24 -6.88 -18.83
N HIS A 3 15.98 -6.02 -18.16
CA HIS A 3 17.24 -5.49 -18.68
C HIS A 3 18.40 -6.32 -18.14
N GLY A 4 18.90 -7.25 -18.93
CA GLY A 4 19.92 -8.22 -18.53
C GLY A 4 21.17 -7.57 -17.91
N ASP A 5 21.65 -6.45 -18.47
CA ASP A 5 22.80 -5.70 -17.90
C ASP A 5 22.50 -5.18 -16.49
N THR A 6 21.27 -4.71 -16.25
CA THR A 6 20.83 -4.27 -14.92
C THR A 6 20.75 -5.45 -13.97
N ALA A 7 20.14 -6.55 -14.40
CA ALA A 7 20.06 -7.78 -13.61
C ALA A 7 21.47 -8.26 -13.21
N GLN A 8 22.40 -8.32 -14.15
CA GLN A 8 23.77 -8.76 -13.90
C GLN A 8 24.53 -7.83 -12.94
N ARG A 9 24.40 -6.51 -13.13
CA ARG A 9 25.03 -5.51 -12.25
C ARG A 9 24.51 -5.63 -10.82
N VAL A 10 23.20 -5.76 -10.64
CA VAL A 10 22.58 -5.89 -9.32
C VAL A 10 22.95 -7.22 -8.67
N ALA A 11 22.92 -8.33 -9.41
CA ALA A 11 23.33 -9.64 -8.90
C ALA A 11 24.80 -9.63 -8.42
N THR A 12 25.69 -9.04 -9.19
CA THR A 12 27.11 -8.90 -8.82
C THR A 12 27.27 -8.09 -7.54
N GLN A 13 26.56 -6.95 -7.41
CA GLN A 13 26.62 -6.13 -6.20
C GLN A 13 26.09 -6.88 -4.98
N LEU A 14 24.95 -7.55 -5.12
CA LEU A 14 24.34 -8.32 -4.03
C LEU A 14 25.19 -9.51 -3.60
N SER A 15 25.86 -10.17 -4.56
CA SER A 15 26.76 -11.27 -4.25
C SER A 15 27.91 -10.83 -3.35
N VAL A 16 28.45 -9.63 -3.59
CA VAL A 16 29.50 -9.03 -2.73
C VAL A 16 28.95 -8.62 -1.37
N ASP A 17 27.80 -7.94 -1.36
CA ASP A 17 27.22 -7.39 -0.11
C ASP A 17 26.74 -8.48 0.84
N GLN A 18 26.31 -9.63 0.31
CA GLN A 18 25.72 -10.73 1.09
C GLN A 18 26.68 -11.94 1.26
N ASP A 19 27.86 -11.89 0.69
CA ASP A 19 28.81 -13.03 0.64
C ASP A 19 28.13 -14.33 0.17
N THR A 20 27.30 -14.20 -0.87
CA THR A 20 26.47 -15.28 -1.41
C THR A 20 26.36 -15.13 -2.93
N GLU A 21 26.42 -16.24 -3.67
CA GLU A 21 26.18 -16.20 -5.11
C GLU A 21 24.74 -15.80 -5.42
N VAL A 22 24.57 -14.69 -6.16
CA VAL A 22 23.29 -14.21 -6.67
C VAL A 22 23.28 -14.34 -8.18
N GLN A 23 22.34 -15.11 -8.73
CA GLN A 23 22.20 -15.32 -10.17
C GLN A 23 21.28 -14.25 -10.77
N ALA A 24 21.62 -13.82 -11.98
CA ALA A 24 20.84 -12.86 -12.75
C ALA A 24 19.96 -13.57 -13.77
N PHE A 25 18.69 -13.13 -13.86
CA PHE A 25 17.75 -13.59 -14.88
C PHE A 25 17.08 -12.37 -15.52
N ASP A 26 16.74 -12.47 -16.79
CA ASP A 26 16.10 -11.41 -17.58
C ASP A 26 14.56 -11.56 -17.64
N SER A 27 14.03 -12.68 -17.18
CA SER A 27 12.59 -12.97 -17.21
C SER A 27 12.17 -13.90 -16.05
N PRO A 28 10.88 -13.86 -15.64
CA PRO A 28 10.33 -14.82 -14.70
C PRO A 28 10.43 -16.26 -15.21
N GLU A 29 10.23 -16.48 -16.51
CA GLU A 29 10.31 -17.79 -17.15
C GLU A 29 11.71 -18.40 -17.06
N ALA A 30 12.76 -17.58 -17.22
CA ALA A 30 14.14 -18.01 -17.06
C ALA A 30 14.47 -18.39 -15.61
N LEU A 31 13.96 -17.61 -14.63
CA LEU A 31 14.07 -17.94 -13.21
C LEU A 31 13.35 -19.25 -12.87
N VAL A 32 12.12 -19.42 -13.35
CA VAL A 32 11.34 -20.65 -13.19
C VAL A 32 12.05 -21.84 -13.79
N GLY A 33 12.61 -21.69 -15.02
CA GLY A 33 13.36 -22.74 -15.70
C GLY A 33 14.62 -23.19 -14.93
N ALA A 34 15.23 -22.31 -14.15
CA ALA A 34 16.37 -22.63 -13.30
C ALA A 34 16.00 -23.46 -12.05
N ASN A 35 14.73 -23.45 -11.65
CA ASN A 35 14.19 -24.20 -10.50
C ASN A 35 14.98 -24.01 -9.19
N ILE A 36 15.31 -22.75 -8.87
CA ILE A 36 16.14 -22.38 -7.70
C ILE A 36 15.40 -21.53 -6.68
N ALA A 37 14.15 -21.12 -6.95
CA ALA A 37 13.39 -20.21 -6.10
C ALA A 37 12.12 -20.86 -5.55
N ASP A 38 12.01 -21.01 -4.23
CA ASP A 38 10.81 -21.46 -3.53
C ASP A 38 9.81 -20.30 -3.33
N ALA A 39 10.32 -19.08 -3.29
CA ALA A 39 9.53 -17.86 -3.11
C ALA A 39 10.14 -16.69 -3.92
N ALA A 40 9.31 -15.75 -4.33
CA ALA A 40 9.72 -14.61 -5.12
C ALA A 40 9.03 -13.31 -4.68
N VAL A 41 9.70 -12.18 -4.91
CA VAL A 41 9.10 -10.84 -4.81
C VAL A 41 8.88 -10.33 -6.22
N VAL A 42 7.64 -10.00 -6.57
CA VAL A 42 7.29 -9.35 -7.84
C VAL A 42 7.18 -7.85 -7.57
N ALA A 43 8.18 -7.11 -8.03
CA ALA A 43 8.29 -5.65 -7.96
C ALA A 43 8.61 -5.08 -9.35
N SER A 44 8.04 -5.68 -10.38
CA SER A 44 8.08 -5.20 -11.76
C SER A 44 7.17 -3.98 -11.94
N ARG A 45 7.04 -3.48 -13.16
CA ARG A 45 6.03 -2.45 -13.44
C ARG A 45 4.63 -3.03 -13.23
N THR A 46 3.71 -2.21 -12.77
CA THR A 46 2.33 -2.64 -12.50
C THR A 46 1.68 -3.38 -13.67
N ALA A 47 1.91 -2.91 -14.90
CA ALA A 47 1.41 -3.56 -16.11
C ALA A 47 1.98 -4.99 -16.36
N ASP A 48 3.06 -5.36 -15.68
CA ASP A 48 3.68 -6.68 -15.77
C ASP A 48 3.26 -7.61 -14.60
N HIS A 49 2.61 -7.07 -13.54
CA HIS A 49 2.25 -7.80 -12.31
C HIS A 49 1.45 -9.08 -12.59
N LEU A 50 0.40 -8.98 -13.41
CA LEU A 50 -0.45 -10.12 -13.77
C LEU A 50 0.36 -11.26 -14.38
N ARG A 51 1.12 -10.96 -15.45
CA ARG A 51 1.92 -11.95 -16.18
C ARG A 51 2.98 -12.60 -15.28
N ASP A 52 3.75 -11.78 -14.59
CA ASP A 52 4.89 -12.24 -13.78
C ASP A 52 4.41 -13.09 -12.60
N THR A 53 3.32 -12.67 -11.96
CA THR A 53 2.70 -13.43 -10.85
C THR A 53 2.18 -14.78 -11.32
N MET A 54 1.44 -14.82 -12.44
CA MET A 54 0.90 -16.07 -12.97
C MET A 54 2.01 -17.06 -13.32
N ALA A 55 3.08 -16.60 -13.98
CA ALA A 55 4.21 -17.47 -14.35
C ALA A 55 4.87 -18.13 -13.13
N LEU A 56 5.09 -17.37 -12.06
CA LEU A 56 5.70 -17.86 -10.82
C LEU A 56 4.76 -18.78 -10.05
N VAL A 57 3.51 -18.42 -9.88
CA VAL A 57 2.52 -19.21 -9.13
C VAL A 57 2.22 -20.54 -9.83
N GLU A 58 2.15 -20.56 -11.16
CA GLU A 58 1.97 -21.81 -11.93
C GLU A 58 3.15 -22.79 -11.73
N ALA A 59 4.35 -22.25 -11.60
CA ALA A 59 5.55 -23.05 -11.28
C ALA A 59 5.60 -23.53 -9.82
N GLY A 60 4.65 -23.10 -8.97
CA GLY A 60 4.58 -23.49 -7.56
C GLY A 60 5.32 -22.54 -6.61
N THR A 61 5.84 -21.43 -7.11
CA THR A 61 6.54 -20.43 -6.32
C THR A 61 5.54 -19.57 -5.53
N ARG A 62 5.78 -19.33 -4.25
CA ARG A 62 5.01 -18.37 -3.44
C ARG A 62 5.49 -16.95 -3.73
N VAL A 63 4.56 -16.00 -3.83
CA VAL A 63 4.84 -14.65 -4.33
C VAL A 63 4.44 -13.58 -3.31
N LEU A 64 5.37 -12.67 -3.01
CA LEU A 64 5.07 -11.35 -2.47
C LEU A 64 4.93 -10.39 -3.66
N LEU A 65 3.70 -9.98 -3.95
CA LEU A 65 3.39 -9.10 -5.07
C LEU A 65 3.29 -7.66 -4.58
N GLU A 66 4.07 -6.75 -5.19
CA GLU A 66 3.94 -5.32 -4.92
C GLU A 66 2.57 -4.78 -5.33
N LYS A 67 2.15 -3.77 -4.59
CA LYS A 67 0.93 -3.02 -4.88
C LYS A 67 1.10 -2.14 -6.15
N PRO A 68 0.03 -1.78 -6.84
CA PRO A 68 -1.33 -2.29 -6.75
C PRO A 68 -1.45 -3.69 -7.36
N LEU A 69 -2.55 -4.39 -7.07
CA LEU A 69 -2.78 -5.75 -7.56
C LEU A 69 -2.78 -5.85 -9.11
N GLY A 70 -3.12 -4.79 -9.80
CA GLY A 70 -3.08 -4.62 -11.26
C GLY A 70 -3.11 -3.14 -11.62
N ASP A 71 -2.85 -2.81 -12.87
CA ASP A 71 -2.85 -1.44 -13.39
C ASP A 71 -4.27 -0.85 -13.48
N THR A 72 -5.24 -1.71 -13.71
CA THR A 72 -6.66 -1.40 -13.76
C THR A 72 -7.46 -2.31 -12.82
N LEU A 73 -8.68 -1.89 -12.45
CA LEU A 73 -9.59 -2.74 -11.67
C LEU A 73 -9.91 -4.05 -12.43
N LYS A 74 -9.97 -4.01 -13.76
CA LYS A 74 -10.19 -5.22 -14.57
C LYS A 74 -9.04 -6.21 -14.40
N GLU A 75 -7.80 -5.78 -14.53
CA GLU A 75 -6.62 -6.64 -14.36
C GLU A 75 -6.53 -7.19 -12.94
N ALA A 76 -6.81 -6.35 -11.93
CA ALA A 76 -6.87 -6.79 -10.54
C ALA A 76 -7.95 -7.86 -10.32
N GLY A 77 -9.13 -7.68 -10.93
CA GLY A 77 -10.21 -8.67 -10.92
C GLY A 77 -9.85 -9.96 -11.64
N ASP A 78 -9.23 -9.86 -12.82
CA ASP A 78 -8.79 -11.02 -13.61
C ASP A 78 -7.76 -11.85 -12.82
N LEU A 79 -6.78 -11.21 -12.18
CA LEU A 79 -5.78 -11.88 -11.35
C LEU A 79 -6.42 -12.52 -10.11
N SER A 80 -7.28 -11.79 -9.42
CA SER A 80 -7.97 -12.32 -8.24
C SER A 80 -8.85 -13.53 -8.58
N ALA A 81 -9.64 -13.45 -9.65
CA ALA A 81 -10.50 -14.56 -10.10
C ALA A 81 -9.67 -15.78 -10.52
N TRP A 82 -8.53 -15.57 -11.17
CA TRP A 82 -7.63 -16.66 -11.53
C TRP A 82 -6.99 -17.32 -10.30
N LEU A 83 -6.61 -16.54 -9.30
CA LEU A 83 -6.09 -17.05 -8.03
C LEU A 83 -7.16 -17.84 -7.27
N ASP A 84 -8.38 -17.32 -7.17
CA ASP A 84 -9.50 -17.98 -6.47
C ASP A 84 -10.02 -19.24 -7.17
N GLY A 85 -9.71 -19.40 -8.45
CA GLY A 85 -10.08 -20.59 -9.23
C GLY A 85 -9.39 -21.88 -8.79
N ASP A 86 -8.38 -21.81 -7.94
CA ASP A 86 -7.65 -22.97 -7.41
C ASP A 86 -7.12 -22.67 -5.99
N GLN A 87 -7.37 -23.58 -5.03
CA GLN A 87 -6.98 -23.38 -3.63
C GLN A 87 -5.47 -23.19 -3.43
N ARG A 88 -4.63 -23.88 -4.23
CA ARG A 88 -3.18 -23.71 -4.15
C ARG A 88 -2.76 -22.33 -4.62
N ARG A 89 -3.38 -21.83 -5.70
CA ARG A 89 -3.11 -20.50 -6.25
C ARG A 89 -3.56 -19.39 -5.28
N SER A 90 -4.75 -19.51 -4.68
CA SER A 90 -5.28 -18.51 -3.75
C SER A 90 -4.40 -18.32 -2.51
N ARG A 91 -3.65 -19.36 -2.13
CA ARG A 91 -2.70 -19.34 -1.00
C ARG A 91 -1.27 -18.99 -1.41
N ALA A 92 -1.01 -18.75 -2.69
CA ALA A 92 0.34 -18.54 -3.20
C ALA A 92 0.78 -17.07 -3.19
N VAL A 93 -0.14 -16.11 -3.10
CA VAL A 93 0.17 -14.68 -3.24
C VAL A 93 -0.14 -13.91 -1.97
N MET A 94 0.89 -13.24 -1.42
CA MET A 94 0.78 -12.18 -0.43
C MET A 94 0.87 -10.84 -1.15
N LEU A 95 -0.06 -9.90 -0.90
CA LEU A 95 0.05 -8.56 -1.43
C LEU A 95 0.85 -7.66 -0.49
N ALA A 96 1.73 -6.83 -1.06
CA ALA A 96 2.61 -5.95 -0.30
C ALA A 96 1.88 -4.67 0.11
N PHE A 97 1.24 -4.70 1.27
CA PHE A 97 0.71 -3.54 1.97
C PHE A 97 1.51 -3.30 3.26
N GLN A 98 2.70 -2.72 3.10
CA GLN A 98 3.67 -2.52 4.18
C GLN A 98 3.10 -1.82 5.42
N ARG A 99 2.05 -0.98 5.28
CA ARG A 99 1.42 -0.29 6.41
C ARG A 99 0.83 -1.26 7.44
N ARG A 100 0.41 -2.46 7.01
CA ARG A 100 -0.09 -3.51 7.91
C ARG A 100 1.01 -4.13 8.79
N PHE A 101 2.29 -3.81 8.49
CA PHE A 101 3.48 -4.22 9.26
C PHE A 101 4.16 -3.05 9.97
N ASP A 102 3.57 -1.85 9.91
CA ASP A 102 4.08 -0.65 10.56
C ASP A 102 3.77 -0.67 12.05
N VAL A 103 4.80 -0.65 12.89
CA VAL A 103 4.66 -0.79 14.35
C VAL A 103 3.71 0.24 14.97
N PRO A 104 3.76 1.54 14.60
CA PRO A 104 2.78 2.53 15.06
C PRO A 104 1.33 2.18 14.70
N LEU A 105 1.08 1.74 13.45
CA LEU A 105 -0.26 1.37 13.00
C LEU A 105 -0.76 0.06 13.63
N LEU A 106 0.12 -0.93 13.79
CA LEU A 106 -0.18 -2.15 14.56
C LEU A 106 -0.56 -1.83 16.00
N ARG A 107 0.12 -0.86 16.63
CA ARG A 107 -0.24 -0.42 17.99
C ARG A 107 -1.60 0.28 18.02
N ALA A 108 -1.89 1.12 17.04
CA ALA A 108 -3.20 1.75 16.90
C ALA A 108 -4.31 0.71 16.73
N LYS A 109 -4.08 -0.28 15.86
CA LYS A 109 -5.01 -1.41 15.64
C LYS A 109 -5.24 -2.19 16.94
N ALA A 110 -4.20 -2.51 17.69
CA ALA A 110 -4.32 -3.21 18.97
C ALA A 110 -5.15 -2.41 20.00
N LEU A 111 -4.98 -1.09 20.08
CA LEU A 111 -5.81 -0.23 20.94
C LEU A 111 -7.27 -0.22 20.48
N LEU A 112 -7.50 -0.14 19.17
CA LEU A 112 -8.84 -0.20 18.59
C LEU A 112 -9.53 -1.53 18.93
N ASP A 113 -8.85 -2.65 18.73
CA ASP A 113 -9.38 -4.00 18.95
C ASP A 113 -9.69 -4.29 20.43
N THR A 114 -8.99 -3.62 21.35
CA THR A 114 -9.33 -3.69 22.80
C THR A 114 -10.49 -2.78 23.21
N GLY A 115 -11.07 -2.02 22.26
CA GLY A 115 -12.15 -1.09 22.54
C GLY A 115 -11.71 0.18 23.29
N ALA A 116 -10.42 0.53 23.27
CA ALA A 116 -9.86 1.65 24.03
C ALA A 116 -10.54 3.00 23.75
N ILE A 117 -11.12 3.17 22.56
CA ILE A 117 -11.84 4.38 22.12
C ILE A 117 -13.34 4.14 21.89
N GLY A 118 -13.86 2.97 22.30
CA GLY A 118 -15.24 2.57 22.02
C GLY A 118 -15.48 2.15 20.57
N GLY A 119 -16.70 2.26 20.07
CA GLY A 119 -17.05 1.92 18.70
C GLY A 119 -16.45 2.90 17.69
N LEU A 120 -15.65 2.41 16.74
CA LEU A 120 -15.11 3.21 15.65
C LEU A 120 -16.24 3.70 14.73
N PHE A 121 -16.29 5.00 14.40
CA PHE A 121 -17.29 5.56 13.49
C PHE A 121 -16.67 6.42 12.38
N LYS A 122 -15.45 6.94 12.55
CA LYS A 122 -14.80 7.78 11.54
C LYS A 122 -13.30 7.51 11.48
N ILE A 123 -12.75 7.49 10.26
CA ILE A 123 -11.31 7.41 9.99
C ILE A 123 -10.92 8.57 9.09
N VAL A 124 -9.75 9.18 9.36
CA VAL A 124 -9.07 10.09 8.43
C VAL A 124 -7.70 9.52 8.16
N SER A 125 -7.37 9.26 6.91
CA SER A 125 -6.08 8.73 6.46
C SER A 125 -5.47 9.66 5.43
N VAL A 126 -4.25 10.11 5.68
CA VAL A 126 -3.54 11.14 4.91
C VAL A 126 -2.23 10.57 4.38
N LEU A 127 -1.94 10.85 3.11
CA LEU A 127 -0.65 10.61 2.47
C LEU A 127 -0.36 11.74 1.51
N GLU A 128 0.62 12.56 1.83
CA GLU A 128 0.97 13.74 1.04
C GLU A 128 2.48 13.79 0.82
N ASP A 129 2.88 13.73 -0.44
CA ASP A 129 4.26 13.85 -0.88
C ASP A 129 4.62 15.32 -1.13
N PRO A 130 5.86 15.74 -0.82
CA PRO A 130 6.29 17.13 -0.99
C PRO A 130 6.54 17.53 -2.44
N GLU A 131 6.74 16.55 -3.30
CA GLU A 131 7.16 16.75 -4.68
C GLU A 131 6.37 15.86 -5.65
N PRO A 132 6.11 16.34 -6.86
CA PRO A 132 5.57 15.51 -7.91
C PRO A 132 6.54 14.36 -8.24
N PRO A 133 6.07 13.25 -8.82
CA PRO A 133 6.93 12.15 -9.20
C PRO A 133 8.00 12.61 -10.19
N PRO A 134 9.18 11.98 -10.17
CA PRO A 134 10.28 12.34 -11.08
C PRO A 134 9.88 12.17 -12.54
N THR A 135 10.50 12.96 -13.41
CA THR A 135 10.28 12.89 -14.87
C THR A 135 10.49 11.45 -15.37
N GLY A 136 9.55 10.96 -16.17
CA GLY A 136 9.57 9.59 -16.70
C GLY A 136 9.00 8.52 -15.75
N TYR A 137 8.55 8.90 -14.57
CA TYR A 137 7.83 7.99 -13.68
C TYR A 137 6.48 7.63 -14.28
N GLN A 138 6.26 6.34 -14.48
CA GLN A 138 5.00 5.80 -14.98
C GLN A 138 4.20 5.24 -13.81
N SER A 139 3.05 5.84 -13.52
CA SER A 139 2.11 5.34 -12.53
C SER A 139 0.68 5.31 -13.10
N SER A 140 -0.16 4.52 -12.49
CA SER A 140 -1.59 4.42 -12.81
C SER A 140 -2.42 5.59 -12.25
N GLY A 141 -1.78 6.70 -11.91
CA GLY A 141 -2.38 7.90 -11.35
C GLY A 141 -2.34 7.99 -9.83
N LEU A 142 -2.65 9.21 -9.31
CA LEU A 142 -2.57 9.57 -7.90
C LEU A 142 -3.31 8.57 -6.99
N LEU A 143 -4.56 8.23 -7.34
CA LEU A 143 -5.38 7.36 -6.49
C LEU A 143 -4.88 5.92 -6.49
N THR A 144 -4.53 5.38 -7.64
CA THR A 144 -4.05 3.99 -7.76
C THR A 144 -2.65 3.81 -7.18
N ASP A 145 -1.78 4.80 -7.33
CA ASP A 145 -0.41 4.72 -6.82
C ASP A 145 -0.30 5.02 -5.32
N MET A 146 -0.94 6.09 -4.87
CA MET A 146 -0.90 6.57 -3.48
C MET A 146 -2.16 6.19 -2.69
N GLY A 147 -3.32 6.52 -3.21
CA GLY A 147 -4.62 6.32 -2.55
C GLY A 147 -4.92 4.87 -2.19
N VAL A 148 -4.39 3.90 -2.95
CA VAL A 148 -4.55 2.47 -2.68
C VAL A 148 -4.02 2.06 -1.29
N HIS A 149 -2.95 2.68 -0.82
CA HIS A 149 -2.42 2.46 0.53
C HIS A 149 -3.40 2.92 1.62
N ASN A 150 -4.02 4.09 1.39
CA ASN A 150 -4.99 4.64 2.33
C ASN A 150 -6.31 3.86 2.29
N ALA A 151 -6.72 3.39 1.11
CA ALA A 151 -7.89 2.53 0.95
C ALA A 151 -7.70 1.22 1.73
N ASP A 152 -6.59 0.52 1.53
CA ASP A 152 -6.25 -0.68 2.29
C ASP A 152 -6.22 -0.41 3.81
N GLU A 153 -5.56 0.65 4.23
CA GLU A 153 -5.44 1.03 5.65
C GLU A 153 -6.81 1.26 6.30
N VAL A 154 -7.72 1.99 5.62
CA VAL A 154 -9.08 2.25 6.09
C VAL A 154 -9.88 0.95 6.22
N LEU A 155 -9.81 0.07 5.21
CA LEU A 155 -10.51 -1.21 5.21
C LEU A 155 -9.97 -2.15 6.31
N TRP A 156 -8.66 -2.25 6.44
CA TRP A 156 -8.00 -3.07 7.45
C TRP A 156 -8.30 -2.59 8.88
N LEU A 157 -8.16 -1.28 9.15
CA LEU A 157 -8.40 -0.73 10.48
C LEU A 157 -9.87 -0.81 10.88
N SER A 158 -10.79 -0.53 9.95
CA SER A 158 -12.22 -0.58 10.26
C SER A 158 -12.80 -2.00 10.31
N GLY A 159 -12.23 -2.94 9.53
CA GLY A 159 -12.83 -4.25 9.30
C GLY A 159 -14.20 -4.18 8.60
N ARG A 160 -14.50 -3.07 7.90
CA ARG A 160 -15.81 -2.79 7.30
C ARG A 160 -15.72 -2.71 5.79
N SER A 161 -16.78 -3.18 5.13
CA SER A 161 -16.92 -3.04 3.68
C SER A 161 -17.31 -1.61 3.31
N PRO A 162 -16.71 -1.03 2.23
CA PRO A 162 -17.14 0.24 1.68
C PRO A 162 -18.47 0.06 0.95
N THR A 163 -19.35 1.07 1.00
CA THR A 163 -20.67 1.03 0.35
C THR A 163 -20.84 2.09 -0.73
N ALA A 164 -20.20 3.24 -0.56
CA ALA A 164 -20.22 4.33 -1.52
C ALA A 164 -18.97 5.19 -1.36
N VAL A 165 -18.64 5.95 -2.40
CA VAL A 165 -17.51 6.87 -2.43
C VAL A 165 -17.89 8.15 -3.16
N THR A 166 -17.33 9.27 -2.71
CA THR A 166 -17.33 10.53 -3.46
C THR A 166 -15.96 11.18 -3.34
N GLY A 167 -15.55 11.94 -4.34
CA GLY A 167 -14.25 12.59 -4.39
C GLY A 167 -14.31 14.03 -4.87
N MET A 168 -13.32 14.81 -4.46
CA MET A 168 -12.95 16.10 -5.02
C MET A 168 -11.45 16.09 -5.29
N ALA A 169 -11.03 16.64 -6.41
CA ALA A 169 -9.61 16.67 -6.78
C ALA A 169 -9.25 17.97 -7.53
N THR A 170 -7.97 18.30 -7.50
CA THR A 170 -7.43 19.45 -8.24
C THR A 170 -6.25 19.03 -9.12
N ARG A 171 -5.98 19.87 -10.12
CA ARG A 171 -4.79 19.79 -10.99
C ARG A 171 -4.08 21.14 -10.90
N LEU A 172 -2.96 21.16 -10.19
CA LEU A 172 -2.14 22.38 -10.02
C LEU A 172 -0.98 22.44 -11.01
N HIS A 173 -0.45 21.28 -11.38
CA HIS A 173 0.67 21.16 -12.29
C HIS A 173 0.24 20.39 -13.54
N ASN A 174 0.54 20.96 -14.71
CA ASN A 174 0.48 20.21 -15.97
C ASN A 174 1.68 19.25 -15.99
N GLN A 175 1.54 18.11 -15.38
CA GLN A 175 2.58 17.07 -15.44
C GLN A 175 2.70 16.59 -16.88
N LYS A 176 3.86 16.85 -17.48
CA LYS A 176 4.24 16.26 -18.76
C LYS A 176 5.05 14.99 -18.44
N ILE A 177 4.43 13.86 -18.63
CA ILE A 177 5.12 12.57 -18.64
C ILE A 177 5.42 12.28 -20.11
N ASP A 178 6.71 12.18 -20.47
CA ASP A 178 7.18 11.95 -21.85
C ASP A 178 6.60 12.95 -22.90
N GLY A 179 6.38 14.20 -22.51
CA GLY A 179 5.87 15.22 -23.38
C GLY A 179 4.34 15.25 -23.54
N VAL A 180 3.64 14.29 -22.94
CA VAL A 180 2.18 14.23 -22.88
C VAL A 180 1.70 14.83 -21.56
N VAL A 181 0.71 15.72 -21.61
CA VAL A 181 0.05 16.21 -20.38
C VAL A 181 -0.71 15.04 -19.77
N ALA A 182 -0.28 14.58 -18.60
CA ALA A 182 -1.02 13.56 -17.87
C ALA A 182 -2.37 14.15 -17.42
N GLU A 183 -3.45 13.48 -17.72
CA GLU A 183 -4.80 13.84 -17.22
C GLU A 183 -5.00 13.39 -15.76
N ASP A 184 -3.94 13.36 -14.97
CA ASP A 184 -3.98 12.94 -13.57
C ASP A 184 -4.24 14.12 -12.63
N PHE A 185 -4.64 13.82 -11.42
CA PHE A 185 -4.82 14.81 -10.34
C PHE A 185 -3.55 14.94 -9.52
N ASP A 186 -3.34 16.11 -8.93
CA ASP A 186 -2.23 16.37 -8.01
C ASP A 186 -2.64 16.28 -6.56
N ASP A 187 -3.91 16.55 -6.27
CA ASP A 187 -4.52 16.49 -4.93
C ASP A 187 -5.90 15.87 -5.02
N ALA A 188 -6.26 15.06 -4.04
CA ALA A 188 -7.60 14.50 -3.93
C ALA A 188 -8.05 14.31 -2.47
N PHE A 189 -9.33 14.62 -2.25
CA PHE A 189 -10.09 14.21 -1.08
C PHE A 189 -11.10 13.15 -1.51
N VAL A 190 -11.07 12.00 -0.86
CA VAL A 190 -12.01 10.90 -1.09
C VAL A 190 -12.76 10.62 0.19
N GLN A 191 -14.08 10.63 0.13
CA GLN A 191 -14.95 10.29 1.24
C GLN A 191 -15.61 8.94 1.00
N LEU A 192 -15.61 8.09 1.99
CA LEU A 192 -16.15 6.74 1.96
C LEU A 192 -17.28 6.60 2.98
N TRP A 193 -18.36 5.98 2.54
CA TRP A 193 -19.36 5.39 3.44
C TRP A 193 -18.97 3.93 3.66
N LEU A 194 -18.90 3.55 4.91
CA LEU A 194 -18.59 2.19 5.35
C LEU A 194 -19.84 1.54 5.95
N ALA A 195 -19.95 0.24 5.86
CA ALA A 195 -21.02 -0.50 6.49
C ALA A 195 -21.12 -0.18 8.00
N ALA A 196 -22.30 -0.36 8.60
CA ALA A 196 -22.61 -0.06 9.99
C ALA A 196 -22.33 1.41 10.38
N ASP A 197 -22.81 2.35 9.55
CA ASP A 197 -22.77 3.81 9.76
C ASP A 197 -21.36 4.40 10.00
N GLY A 198 -20.34 3.77 9.39
CA GLY A 198 -18.99 4.27 9.42
C GLY A 198 -18.72 5.23 8.25
N VAL A 199 -17.80 6.17 8.45
CA VAL A 199 -17.30 7.05 7.40
C VAL A 199 -15.77 7.10 7.40
N ALA A 200 -15.16 7.32 6.24
CA ALA A 200 -13.75 7.61 6.16
C ALA A 200 -13.44 8.75 5.18
N GLN A 201 -12.35 9.44 5.43
CA GLN A 201 -11.78 10.41 4.52
C GLN A 201 -10.33 9.99 4.21
N ILE A 202 -10.02 9.94 2.92
CA ILE A 202 -8.68 9.78 2.40
C ILE A 202 -8.23 11.11 1.81
N GLN A 203 -7.03 11.55 2.15
CA GLN A 203 -6.38 12.72 1.58
C GLN A 203 -5.07 12.28 0.95
N VAL A 204 -4.89 12.57 -0.33
CA VAL A 204 -3.66 12.27 -1.06
C VAL A 204 -3.22 13.49 -1.86
N SER A 205 -1.93 13.78 -1.83
CA SER A 205 -1.33 14.93 -2.51
C SER A 205 0.08 14.61 -3.01
N ARG A 206 0.46 15.26 -4.13
CA ARG A 206 1.84 15.34 -4.63
C ARG A 206 2.37 16.78 -4.58
N ASN A 207 1.76 17.63 -3.74
CA ASN A 207 2.05 19.07 -3.68
C ASN A 207 2.22 19.58 -2.25
N HIS A 208 2.49 18.75 -1.29
CA HIS A 208 2.61 19.16 0.11
C HIS A 208 4.00 19.75 0.38
N VAL A 209 4.22 20.99 -0.06
CA VAL A 209 5.52 21.68 -0.02
C VAL A 209 6.16 21.81 1.37
N SER A 210 5.39 21.60 2.44
CA SER A 210 5.90 21.65 3.82
C SER A 210 6.60 20.35 4.26
N GLY A 211 6.63 19.34 3.40
CA GLY A 211 7.28 18.06 3.69
C GLY A 211 6.34 16.86 3.56
N TYR A 212 6.87 15.69 3.78
CA TYR A 212 6.10 14.44 3.72
C TYR A 212 5.12 14.36 4.88
N ARG A 213 3.85 14.08 4.58
CA ARG A 213 2.82 13.91 5.59
C ARG A 213 2.16 12.53 5.46
N ASN A 214 2.21 11.77 6.55
CA ASN A 214 1.52 10.49 6.66
C ASN A 214 0.89 10.38 8.03
N GLU A 215 -0.44 10.44 8.10
CA GLU A 215 -1.21 10.50 9.33
C GLU A 215 -2.47 9.66 9.24
N THR A 216 -2.85 9.09 10.37
CA THR A 216 -4.11 8.36 10.52
C THR A 216 -4.78 8.72 11.83
N THR A 217 -6.04 9.13 11.76
CA THR A 217 -6.85 9.42 12.95
C THR A 217 -8.09 8.53 12.99
N LEU A 218 -8.24 7.81 14.08
CA LEU A 218 -9.38 6.92 14.36
C LEU A 218 -10.26 7.57 15.42
N TYR A 219 -11.52 7.80 15.10
CA TYR A 219 -12.49 8.41 15.99
C TYR A 219 -13.47 7.35 16.49
N GLY A 220 -13.46 7.13 17.78
CA GLY A 220 -14.38 6.22 18.47
C GLY A 220 -15.41 6.97 19.33
N THR A 221 -16.42 6.26 19.77
CA THR A 221 -17.53 6.84 20.57
C THR A 221 -17.09 7.35 21.95
N THR A 222 -15.92 6.93 22.44
CA THR A 222 -15.41 7.34 23.77
C THR A 222 -13.99 7.90 23.72
N GLY A 223 -13.40 8.08 22.52
CA GLY A 223 -12.05 8.60 22.38
C GLY A 223 -11.56 8.65 20.95
N LEU A 224 -10.28 8.95 20.79
CA LEU A 224 -9.60 8.94 19.49
C LEU A 224 -8.18 8.36 19.61
N ILE A 225 -7.66 7.88 18.49
CA ILE A 225 -6.26 7.50 18.33
C ILE A 225 -5.73 8.28 17.12
N HIS A 226 -4.58 8.93 17.28
CA HIS A 226 -3.86 9.58 16.20
C HIS A 226 -2.48 8.97 16.05
N VAL A 227 -2.10 8.66 14.82
CA VAL A 227 -0.74 8.25 14.43
C VAL A 227 -0.28 9.24 13.37
N GLY A 228 0.82 9.92 13.60
CA GLY A 228 1.28 10.96 12.68
C GLY A 228 2.78 11.05 12.57
N HIS A 229 3.20 11.67 11.45
CA HIS A 229 4.59 11.96 11.09
C HIS A 229 4.76 13.40 10.58
N PHE A 230 3.79 14.25 10.74
CA PHE A 230 3.91 15.67 10.43
C PHE A 230 4.30 16.42 11.70
N ASP A 231 5.60 16.52 11.93
CA ASP A 231 6.19 17.07 13.15
C ASP A 231 7.53 17.75 12.84
N ASP A 232 8.06 18.48 13.81
CA ASP A 232 9.38 19.08 13.80
C ASP A 232 10.53 18.04 13.86
N ASP A 233 10.24 16.79 14.22
CA ASP A 233 11.19 15.68 14.20
C ASP A 233 10.84 14.62 13.12
N PRO A 234 11.46 14.69 11.94
CA PRO A 234 11.16 13.78 10.83
C PRO A 234 11.59 12.32 11.10
N LEU A 235 12.35 12.06 12.16
CA LEU A 235 12.80 10.72 12.54
C LEU A 235 11.91 10.08 13.61
N ARG A 236 10.71 10.61 13.84
CA ARG A 236 9.76 10.08 14.83
C ARG A 236 8.35 9.99 14.28
N VAL A 237 7.67 8.91 14.64
CA VAL A 237 6.22 8.80 14.50
C VAL A 237 5.61 8.79 15.91
N ARG A 238 4.60 9.62 16.11
CA ARG A 238 3.86 9.68 17.38
C ARG A 238 2.55 8.94 17.26
N LEU A 239 2.21 8.19 18.32
CA LEU A 239 0.88 7.70 18.57
C LEU A 239 0.35 8.37 19.82
N GLU A 240 -0.82 8.98 19.69
CA GLU A 240 -1.54 9.59 20.80
C GLU A 240 -2.96 9.05 20.86
N ALA A 241 -3.34 8.49 21.99
CA ALA A 241 -4.69 7.99 22.23
C ALA A 241 -5.30 8.70 23.43
N TYR A 242 -6.51 9.20 23.23
CA TYR A 242 -7.25 9.97 24.22
C TYR A 242 -8.66 9.42 24.41
N GLY A 243 -9.10 9.32 25.64
CA GLY A 243 -10.49 9.08 26.01
C GLY A 243 -11.27 10.37 26.24
N ALA A 244 -12.52 10.23 26.69
CA ALA A 244 -13.39 11.36 27.01
C ALA A 244 -12.72 12.37 27.95
N GLY A 245 -12.97 13.66 27.71
CA GLY A 245 -12.38 14.76 28.47
C GLY A 245 -10.87 14.89 28.34
N HIS A 246 -10.30 14.51 27.20
CA HIS A 246 -8.85 14.51 26.92
C HIS A 246 -8.02 13.65 27.88
N ARG A 247 -8.64 12.66 28.53
CA ARG A 247 -7.91 11.70 29.34
C ARG A 247 -6.91 10.92 28.48
N VAL A 248 -5.64 11.05 28.77
CA VAL A 248 -4.59 10.31 28.05
C VAL A 248 -4.77 8.81 28.29
N ILE A 249 -4.91 8.04 27.22
CA ILE A 249 -4.87 6.57 27.22
C ILE A 249 -3.44 6.11 26.98
N GLU A 250 -2.83 6.60 25.91
CA GLU A 250 -1.42 6.31 25.58
C GLU A 250 -0.81 7.49 24.81
N LYS A 251 0.46 7.76 25.07
CA LYS A 251 1.33 8.58 24.23
C LYS A 251 2.62 7.80 24.02
N ARG A 252 2.93 7.53 22.77
CA ARG A 252 4.12 6.77 22.42
C ARG A 252 4.82 7.36 21.20
N SER A 253 6.15 7.38 21.26
CA SER A 253 7.01 7.80 20.15
C SER A 253 7.76 6.58 19.62
N PHE A 254 7.80 6.46 18.30
CA PHE A 254 8.49 5.39 17.58
C PHE A 254 9.60 6.03 16.76
N PRO A 255 10.88 5.77 17.11
CA PRO A 255 11.99 6.29 16.34
C PRO A 255 12.04 5.58 14.98
N LEU A 256 12.28 6.34 13.94
CA LEU A 256 12.61 5.83 12.62
C LEU A 256 14.11 5.56 12.52
N ARG A 257 14.49 4.72 11.57
CA ARG A 257 15.91 4.48 11.31
C ARG A 257 16.53 5.74 10.70
N ASP A 258 17.63 6.19 11.28
CA ASP A 258 18.52 7.13 10.64
C ASP A 258 19.40 6.39 9.62
N TYR A 259 19.44 6.87 8.39
CA TYR A 259 20.20 6.25 7.31
C TYR A 259 21.48 7.05 7.05
N ASP A 260 22.61 6.36 6.92
CA ASP A 260 23.93 6.97 6.64
C ASP A 260 23.99 7.68 5.27
N ARG A 261 22.95 7.56 4.47
CA ARG A 261 22.83 8.17 3.14
C ARG A 261 21.38 8.65 2.91
N PRO A 262 21.16 9.65 2.07
CA PRO A 262 19.82 10.05 1.67
C PRO A 262 19.04 8.87 1.09
N VAL A 263 17.81 8.68 1.54
CA VAL A 263 16.85 7.71 1.03
C VAL A 263 15.54 8.42 0.68
N PRO A 264 14.72 7.88 -0.23
CA PRO A 264 13.38 8.41 -0.46
C PRO A 264 12.59 8.51 0.85
N VAL A 265 11.77 9.54 0.98
CA VAL A 265 11.06 9.84 2.24
C VAL A 265 10.16 8.69 2.70
N PHE A 266 9.53 7.96 1.77
CA PHE A 266 8.72 6.79 2.10
C PHE A 266 9.57 5.62 2.65
N ILE A 267 10.83 5.49 2.21
CA ILE A 267 11.78 4.52 2.80
C ILE A 267 12.20 4.98 4.19
N GLN A 268 12.42 6.30 4.39
CA GLN A 268 12.66 6.85 5.72
C GLN A 268 11.50 6.51 6.67
N ARG A 269 10.26 6.68 6.22
CA ARG A 269 9.06 6.43 7.03
C ARG A 269 8.73 4.95 7.22
N PHE A 270 8.80 4.14 6.17
CA PHE A 270 8.30 2.77 6.15
C PHE A 270 9.37 1.69 5.98
N GLY A 271 10.66 2.05 5.95
CA GLY A 271 11.72 1.08 5.70
C GLY A 271 11.75 -0.10 6.69
N GLN A 272 11.34 0.12 7.94
CA GLN A 272 11.21 -0.96 8.92
C GLN A 272 9.97 -1.82 8.67
N ALA A 273 8.88 -1.23 8.19
CA ALA A 273 7.67 -1.94 7.82
C ALA A 273 7.89 -2.85 6.61
N TYR A 274 8.60 -2.38 5.57
CA TYR A 274 9.00 -3.22 4.43
C TYR A 274 9.84 -4.43 4.87
N LYS A 275 10.77 -4.23 5.81
CA LYS A 275 11.55 -5.37 6.35
C LYS A 275 10.69 -6.36 7.11
N ALA A 276 9.76 -5.85 7.93
CA ALA A 276 8.84 -6.70 8.68
C ALA A 276 7.88 -7.46 7.76
N GLU A 277 7.41 -6.84 6.68
CA GLU A 277 6.60 -7.45 5.64
C GLU A 277 7.31 -8.62 4.96
N VAL A 278 8.54 -8.40 4.46
CA VAL A 278 9.34 -9.47 3.84
C VAL A 278 9.66 -10.58 4.84
N ALA A 279 10.01 -10.24 6.09
CA ALA A 279 10.25 -11.23 7.12
C ALA A 279 9.00 -12.06 7.43
N SER A 280 7.81 -11.43 7.48
CA SER A 280 6.53 -12.12 7.67
C SER A 280 6.22 -13.02 6.48
N PHE A 281 6.42 -12.55 5.24
CA PHE A 281 6.26 -13.35 4.03
C PHE A 281 7.11 -14.62 4.08
N VAL A 282 8.41 -14.49 4.37
CA VAL A 282 9.33 -15.62 4.45
C VAL A 282 8.91 -16.60 5.56
N ALA A 283 8.55 -16.09 6.75
CA ALA A 283 8.11 -16.92 7.85
C ALA A 283 6.86 -17.74 7.50
N GLN A 284 5.85 -17.10 6.88
CA GLN A 284 4.63 -17.78 6.44
C GLN A 284 4.89 -18.77 5.28
N CYS A 285 5.87 -18.47 4.40
CA CYS A 285 6.32 -19.44 3.39
C CYS A 285 6.90 -20.70 4.04
N VAL A 286 7.82 -20.54 4.97
CA VAL A 286 8.49 -21.65 5.67
C VAL A 286 7.50 -22.48 6.49
N ALA A 287 6.54 -21.82 7.16
CA ALA A 287 5.51 -22.50 7.95
C ALA A 287 4.40 -23.15 7.10
N GLY A 288 4.32 -22.85 5.81
CA GLY A 288 3.22 -23.30 4.94
C GLY A 288 1.86 -22.70 5.30
N GLU A 289 1.86 -21.56 5.99
CA GLU A 289 0.67 -20.88 6.45
C GLU A 289 0.02 -20.04 5.34
N ASP A 290 -1.24 -19.66 5.55
CA ASP A 290 -1.93 -18.65 4.73
C ASP A 290 -1.35 -17.27 5.00
N PHE A 291 -1.32 -16.43 3.96
CA PHE A 291 -0.81 -15.08 4.10
C PHE A 291 -1.80 -14.16 4.83
N SER A 292 -1.24 -13.30 5.67
CA SER A 292 -2.01 -12.31 6.46
C SER A 292 -2.56 -11.17 5.62
N VAL A 293 -2.01 -10.92 4.43
CA VAL A 293 -2.45 -9.94 3.45
C VAL A 293 -2.66 -10.64 2.13
N THR A 294 -3.89 -10.64 1.64
CA THR A 294 -4.30 -11.45 0.50
C THR A 294 -4.51 -10.62 -0.76
N HIS A 295 -4.57 -11.28 -1.92
CA HIS A 295 -5.00 -10.64 -3.16
C HIS A 295 -6.42 -10.05 -3.06
N GLY A 296 -7.32 -10.66 -2.27
CA GLY A 296 -8.64 -10.12 -1.99
C GLY A 296 -8.61 -8.78 -1.25
N ASP A 297 -7.61 -8.54 -0.38
CA ASP A 297 -7.39 -7.23 0.23
C ASP A 297 -7.01 -6.20 -0.84
N GLY A 298 -6.15 -6.60 -1.78
CA GLY A 298 -5.75 -5.78 -2.92
C GLY A 298 -6.91 -5.43 -3.84
N LEU A 299 -7.75 -6.40 -4.16
CA LEU A 299 -8.92 -6.16 -5.00
C LEU A 299 -9.87 -5.15 -4.35
N ARG A 300 -10.18 -5.31 -3.05
CA ARG A 300 -11.04 -4.36 -2.32
C ARG A 300 -10.46 -2.94 -2.29
N ALA A 301 -9.15 -2.80 -2.12
CA ALA A 301 -8.51 -1.48 -2.18
C ALA A 301 -8.60 -0.88 -3.58
N MET A 302 -8.43 -1.68 -4.64
CA MET A 302 -8.60 -1.26 -6.04
C MET A 302 -10.04 -0.88 -6.38
N GLU A 303 -11.04 -1.56 -5.84
CA GLU A 303 -12.47 -1.19 -5.98
C GLU A 303 -12.74 0.22 -5.42
N VAL A 304 -12.16 0.53 -4.26
CA VAL A 304 -12.29 1.87 -3.66
C VAL A 304 -11.68 2.95 -4.54
N VAL A 305 -10.44 2.78 -4.99
CA VAL A 305 -9.75 3.81 -5.77
C VAL A 305 -10.34 3.96 -7.17
N ALA A 306 -10.82 2.87 -7.78
CA ALA A 306 -11.51 2.91 -9.07
C ALA A 306 -12.86 3.66 -8.98
N ALA A 307 -13.66 3.36 -7.95
CA ALA A 307 -14.91 4.07 -7.72
C ALA A 307 -14.69 5.55 -7.35
N ALA A 308 -13.61 5.87 -6.64
CA ALA A 308 -13.21 7.26 -6.38
C ALA A 308 -12.85 7.98 -7.69
N ALA A 309 -12.07 7.35 -8.57
CA ALA A 309 -11.73 7.91 -9.88
C ALA A 309 -12.98 8.14 -10.75
N GLU A 310 -13.93 7.23 -10.75
CA GLU A 310 -15.23 7.39 -11.43
C GLU A 310 -16.01 8.59 -10.88
N SER A 311 -16.07 8.72 -9.54
CA SER A 311 -16.72 9.86 -8.88
C SER A 311 -16.12 11.20 -9.29
N LEU A 312 -14.80 11.28 -9.44
CA LEU A 312 -14.11 12.49 -9.88
C LEU A 312 -14.44 12.90 -11.32
N GLN A 313 -14.74 11.92 -12.19
CA GLN A 313 -15.17 12.19 -13.57
C GLN A 313 -16.60 12.74 -13.66
N THR A 314 -17.41 12.51 -12.65
CA THR A 314 -18.82 12.96 -12.58
C THR A 314 -19.00 14.26 -11.79
N GLU A 315 -18.01 15.14 -11.74
CA GLU A 315 -18.00 16.42 -11.00
C GLU A 315 -18.42 16.28 -9.52
N GLY A 316 -17.88 15.31 -8.84
CA GLY A 316 -18.17 15.06 -7.43
C GLY A 316 -19.45 14.25 -7.18
N GLY A 317 -19.94 13.56 -8.20
CA GLY A 317 -21.02 12.57 -8.05
C GLY A 317 -20.63 11.44 -7.10
N THR A 318 -21.61 10.83 -6.43
CA THR A 318 -21.38 9.68 -5.57
C THR A 318 -21.42 8.40 -6.40
N SER A 319 -20.33 7.64 -6.37
CA SER A 319 -20.27 6.30 -6.97
C SER A 319 -20.54 5.22 -5.92
N THR A 320 -21.39 4.26 -6.26
CA THR A 320 -21.65 3.09 -5.41
C THR A 320 -20.56 2.05 -5.67
N ILE A 321 -19.94 1.57 -4.61
CA ILE A 321 -18.95 0.50 -4.72
C ILE A 321 -19.69 -0.82 -4.89
N LYS A 322 -19.47 -1.45 -6.04
CA LYS A 322 -19.92 -2.82 -6.29
C LYS A 322 -18.78 -3.74 -5.85
N LEU A 323 -19.00 -4.47 -4.77
CA LEU A 323 -18.07 -5.52 -4.35
C LEU A 323 -18.15 -6.67 -5.37
N CYS A 324 -17.01 -7.12 -5.88
CA CYS A 324 -16.89 -8.29 -6.74
C CYS A 324 -16.96 -9.58 -5.94
#